data_c553a78be4c7b06ff5c08a1b759de1e8
#
_entry.id   c553a78be4c7b06ff5c08a1b759de1e8
#
_cell.length_a   1.000
_cell.length_b   1.000
_cell.length_c   1.000
_cell.angle_alpha   90.00
_cell.angle_beta   90.00
_cell.angle_gamma   90.00
#
_symmetry.space_group_name_H-M   'P 1'
#
loop_
_entity.id
_entity.type
_entity.pdbx_description
1 polymer ?
#
loop_
_entity_poly.entity_id
_entity_poly.type
_entity_poly.pdbx_seq_one_letter_code
_entity_poly.pdbx_strand_id
1 'polypeptide(L)'
;MDANNPMRDFYPQKIAHYETENYIAYYQRDWPKLLRASVGMVKETFRVSLWQAIYLAYLMARAEIAFAPYPKNDVPLAVSYARRFYAHIKNIHHLKLDVDKVAQVEVHWWGVHRKLFGNPANDELVDALADLYALAYDVPRERVKEAAYHRAQGMLYSDYWVNQGKTPHSPLLAQEEEELCKSYAALRVAVSQ
;
A
#
# COMPACT_ATOMS: atom_id res chain seq x y z
N MET A 1 8.40 21.14 5.57
CA MET A 1 8.03 19.84 6.19
C MET A 1 7.09 20.11 7.35
N ASP A 2 5.92 19.47 7.35
CA ASP A 2 4.99 19.58 8.48
C ASP A 2 5.50 18.63 9.58
N ALA A 3 6.19 19.17 10.57
CA ALA A 3 6.77 18.39 11.69
C ALA A 3 5.69 17.68 12.53
N ASN A 4 4.42 17.94 12.27
CA ASN A 4 3.28 17.45 13.05
C ASN A 4 2.37 16.50 12.26
N ASN A 5 2.88 15.84 11.19
CA ASN A 5 2.09 14.89 10.41
C ASN A 5 1.96 13.56 11.18
N PRO A 6 0.76 13.22 11.71
CA PRO A 6 0.56 11.99 12.50
C PRO A 6 0.86 10.70 11.73
N MET A 7 0.78 10.74 10.38
CA MET A 7 1.09 9.59 9.53
C MET A 7 2.56 9.16 9.59
N ARG A 8 3.46 9.96 10.19
CA ARG A 8 4.88 9.63 10.35
C ARG A 8 5.17 8.76 11.56
N ASP A 9 4.19 8.62 12.47
CA ASP A 9 4.31 7.80 13.69
C ASP A 9 3.45 6.54 13.59
N PHE A 10 3.98 5.50 12.97
CA PHE A 10 3.33 4.21 12.80
C PHE A 10 4.22 3.06 13.28
N TYR A 11 3.63 1.87 13.47
CA TYR A 11 4.35 0.67 13.86
C TYR A 11 4.62 -0.22 12.63
N PRO A 12 5.88 -0.29 12.13
CA PRO A 12 6.24 -1.03 10.92
C PRO A 12 5.74 -2.48 10.90
N GLN A 13 5.93 -3.21 12.00
CA GLN A 13 5.53 -4.61 12.12
C GLN A 13 4.01 -4.80 12.00
N LYS A 14 3.22 -3.84 12.51
CA LYS A 14 1.76 -3.93 12.41
C LYS A 14 1.27 -3.71 10.98
N ILE A 15 1.87 -2.74 10.27
CA ILE A 15 1.47 -2.48 8.88
C ILE A 15 1.87 -3.67 8.01
N ALA A 16 3.11 -4.17 8.15
CA ALA A 16 3.58 -5.34 7.43
C ALA A 16 2.67 -6.55 7.65
N HIS A 17 2.34 -6.85 8.92
CA HIS A 17 1.43 -7.93 9.26
C HIS A 17 0.05 -7.77 8.61
N TYR A 18 -0.55 -6.57 8.67
CA TYR A 18 -1.84 -6.34 8.04
C TYR A 18 -1.78 -6.42 6.52
N GLU A 19 -0.69 -5.97 5.89
CA GLU A 19 -0.54 -6.07 4.43
C GLU A 19 -0.43 -7.53 3.98
N THR A 20 0.39 -8.34 4.65
CA THR A 20 0.50 -9.79 4.40
C THR A 20 -0.84 -10.50 4.62
N GLU A 21 -1.52 -10.24 5.75
CA GLU A 21 -2.85 -10.80 6.04
C GLU A 21 -3.90 -10.41 4.99
N ASN A 22 -3.85 -9.17 4.51
CA ASN A 22 -4.73 -8.66 3.46
C ASN A 22 -4.53 -9.45 2.16
N TYR A 23 -3.28 -9.62 1.76
CA TYR A 23 -2.92 -10.34 0.55
C TYR A 23 -3.34 -11.82 0.61
N ILE A 24 -3.04 -12.50 1.72
CA ILE A 24 -3.45 -13.88 1.96
C ILE A 24 -4.99 -14.01 1.89
N ALA A 25 -5.70 -13.16 2.64
CA ALA A 25 -7.15 -13.21 2.74
C ALA A 25 -7.83 -12.96 1.38
N TYR A 26 -7.29 -12.04 0.57
CA TYR A 26 -7.79 -11.78 -0.78
C TYR A 26 -7.72 -13.04 -1.67
N TYR A 27 -6.58 -13.69 -1.74
CA TYR A 27 -6.40 -14.87 -2.59
C TYR A 27 -7.09 -16.14 -2.05
N GLN A 28 -7.29 -16.22 -0.73
CA GLN A 28 -8.06 -17.29 -0.10
C GLN A 28 -9.57 -17.04 -0.08
N ARG A 29 -10.00 -15.83 -0.49
CA ARG A 29 -11.40 -15.37 -0.47
C ARG A 29 -12.00 -15.35 0.94
N ASP A 30 -11.17 -15.10 1.95
CA ASP A 30 -11.59 -14.89 3.34
C ASP A 30 -11.98 -13.42 3.54
N TRP A 31 -13.20 -13.07 3.14
CA TRP A 31 -13.69 -11.70 3.15
C TRP A 31 -13.74 -11.05 4.53
N PRO A 32 -14.16 -11.74 5.61
CA PRO A 32 -14.10 -11.17 6.96
C PRO A 32 -12.67 -10.84 7.41
N LYS A 33 -11.71 -11.73 7.11
CA LYS A 33 -10.28 -11.50 7.41
C LYS A 33 -9.73 -10.35 6.59
N LEU A 34 -10.04 -10.30 5.29
CA LEU A 34 -9.66 -9.22 4.38
C LEU A 34 -10.13 -7.85 4.91
N LEU A 35 -11.41 -7.75 5.28
CA LEU A 35 -11.97 -6.51 5.82
C LEU A 35 -11.24 -6.07 7.09
N ARG A 36 -11.01 -7.01 8.02
CA ARG A 36 -10.30 -6.72 9.28
C ARG A 36 -8.87 -6.25 9.02
N ALA A 37 -8.14 -6.92 8.14
CA ALA A 37 -6.78 -6.57 7.77
C ALA A 37 -6.71 -5.20 7.09
N SER A 38 -7.59 -4.93 6.12
CA SER A 38 -7.66 -3.65 5.42
C SER A 38 -7.96 -2.49 6.37
N VAL A 39 -8.93 -2.64 7.28
CA VAL A 39 -9.24 -1.61 8.28
C VAL A 39 -8.09 -1.41 9.25
N GLY A 40 -7.44 -2.49 9.71
CA GLY A 40 -6.27 -2.45 10.58
C GLY A 40 -5.08 -1.73 9.93
N MET A 41 -4.80 -2.07 8.67
CA MET A 41 -3.74 -1.47 7.87
C MET A 41 -3.98 0.04 7.68
N VAL A 42 -5.19 0.44 7.26
CA VAL A 42 -5.54 1.86 7.08
C VAL A 42 -5.44 2.63 8.39
N LYS A 43 -5.97 2.06 9.49
CA LYS A 43 -5.91 2.69 10.81
C LYS A 43 -4.48 2.93 11.27
N GLU A 44 -3.61 1.96 11.10
CA GLU A 44 -2.22 2.04 11.53
C GLU A 44 -1.39 2.97 10.63
N THR A 45 -1.52 2.83 9.30
CA THR A 45 -0.77 3.62 8.32
C THR A 45 -1.12 5.12 8.39
N PHE A 46 -2.41 5.42 8.50
CA PHE A 46 -2.88 6.81 8.41
C PHE A 46 -3.26 7.42 9.76
N ARG A 47 -3.06 6.69 10.87
CA ARG A 47 -3.31 7.19 12.25
C ARG A 47 -4.70 7.81 12.41
N VAL A 48 -5.71 7.13 11.91
CA VAL A 48 -7.12 7.57 11.93
C VAL A 48 -7.95 6.78 12.94
N SER A 49 -9.13 7.30 13.30
CA SER A 49 -10.09 6.57 14.16
C SER A 49 -10.64 5.33 13.46
N LEU A 50 -11.23 4.40 14.22
CA LEU A 50 -11.81 3.17 13.66
C LEU A 50 -12.87 3.47 12.59
N TRP A 51 -13.77 4.41 12.82
CA TRP A 51 -14.83 4.75 11.87
C TRP A 51 -14.28 5.38 10.58
N GLN A 52 -13.27 6.22 10.71
CA GLN A 52 -12.55 6.77 9.57
C GLN A 52 -11.81 5.67 8.79
N ALA A 53 -11.17 4.73 9.49
CA ALA A 53 -10.48 3.60 8.86
C ALA A 53 -11.44 2.71 8.06
N ILE A 54 -12.64 2.42 8.60
CA ILE A 54 -13.68 1.66 7.89
C ILE A 54 -14.10 2.38 6.60
N TYR A 55 -14.36 3.69 6.68
CA TYR A 55 -14.75 4.47 5.50
C TYR A 55 -13.62 4.56 4.47
N LEU A 56 -12.39 4.77 4.89
CA LEU A 56 -11.22 4.82 4.03
C LEU A 56 -10.95 3.46 3.38
N ALA A 57 -11.00 2.35 4.14
CA ALA A 57 -10.87 1.00 3.60
C ALA A 57 -11.96 0.71 2.55
N TYR A 58 -13.20 1.17 2.78
CA TYR A 58 -14.27 1.08 1.77
C TYR A 58 -13.90 1.83 0.48
N LEU A 59 -13.38 3.06 0.58
CA LEU A 59 -12.99 3.83 -0.60
C LEU A 59 -11.88 3.14 -1.40
N MET A 60 -10.87 2.60 -0.72
CA MET A 60 -9.77 1.88 -1.37
C MET A 60 -10.26 0.58 -2.00
N ALA A 61 -11.09 -0.20 -1.31
CA ALA A 61 -11.71 -1.40 -1.89
C ALA A 61 -12.53 -1.08 -3.15
N ARG A 62 -13.24 0.05 -3.19
CA ARG A 62 -13.96 0.49 -4.40
C ARG A 62 -13.02 0.85 -5.55
N ALA A 63 -11.86 1.46 -5.23
CA ALA A 63 -10.83 1.73 -6.24
C ALA A 63 -10.24 0.43 -6.80
N GLU A 64 -9.90 -0.52 -5.93
CA GLU A 64 -9.38 -1.84 -6.32
C GLU A 64 -10.40 -2.63 -7.15
N ILE A 65 -11.69 -2.63 -6.78
CA ILE A 65 -12.76 -3.29 -7.54
C ILE A 65 -12.88 -2.68 -8.95
N ALA A 66 -12.76 -1.36 -9.09
CA ALA A 66 -12.80 -0.71 -10.41
C ALA A 66 -11.56 -1.07 -11.26
N PHE A 67 -10.39 -1.24 -10.60
CA PHE A 67 -9.14 -1.58 -11.26
C PHE A 67 -9.01 -3.08 -11.57
N ALA A 68 -9.64 -3.98 -10.79
CA ALA A 68 -9.41 -5.43 -10.85
C ALA A 68 -9.74 -6.08 -12.21
N PRO A 69 -10.84 -5.77 -12.93
CA PRO A 69 -11.17 -6.43 -14.19
C PRO A 69 -10.15 -6.14 -15.29
N TYR A 70 -9.43 -7.16 -15.76
CA TYR A 70 -8.46 -7.01 -16.85
C TYR A 70 -8.94 -7.76 -18.12
N PRO A 71 -8.84 -7.17 -19.32
CA PRO A 71 -8.30 -5.84 -19.67
C PRO A 71 -9.32 -4.68 -19.58
N LYS A 72 -10.50 -4.92 -18.99
CA LYS A 72 -11.61 -3.96 -18.94
C LYS A 72 -11.64 -3.17 -17.62
N ASN A 73 -10.46 -2.88 -17.04
CA ASN A 73 -10.36 -2.08 -15.82
C ASN A 73 -10.77 -0.61 -16.05
N ASP A 74 -11.51 -0.05 -15.09
CA ASP A 74 -11.92 1.35 -15.10
C ASP A 74 -10.92 2.18 -14.28
N VAL A 75 -9.79 2.53 -14.91
CA VAL A 75 -8.73 3.36 -14.31
C VAL A 75 -9.25 4.72 -13.86
N PRO A 76 -10.04 5.47 -14.65
CA PRO A 76 -10.60 6.75 -14.21
C PRO A 76 -11.45 6.62 -12.93
N LEU A 77 -12.28 5.58 -12.84
CA LEU A 77 -13.10 5.32 -11.65
C LEU A 77 -12.22 4.95 -10.44
N ALA A 78 -11.20 4.10 -10.64
CA ALA A 78 -10.24 3.76 -9.58
C ALA A 78 -9.54 5.01 -9.02
N VAL A 79 -9.02 5.87 -9.90
CA VAL A 79 -8.40 7.15 -9.52
C VAL A 79 -9.40 8.05 -8.78
N SER A 80 -10.68 8.07 -9.18
CA SER A 80 -11.68 8.90 -8.50
C SER A 80 -11.92 8.46 -7.05
N TYR A 81 -11.93 7.16 -6.77
CA TYR A 81 -12.04 6.64 -5.41
C TYR A 81 -10.76 6.86 -4.59
N ALA A 82 -9.57 6.62 -5.16
CA ALA A 82 -8.29 6.93 -4.53
C ALA A 82 -8.17 8.43 -4.19
N ARG A 83 -8.63 9.31 -5.09
CA ARG A 83 -8.71 10.76 -4.83
C ARG A 83 -9.58 11.08 -3.62
N ARG A 84 -10.75 10.47 -3.49
CA ARG A 84 -11.63 10.66 -2.32
C ARG A 84 -10.97 10.15 -1.03
N PHE A 85 -10.26 9.04 -1.11
CA PHE A 85 -9.48 8.47 -0.01
C PHE A 85 -8.43 9.48 0.48
N TYR A 86 -7.56 9.97 -0.40
CA TYR A 86 -6.51 10.92 -0.04
C TYR A 86 -7.04 12.31 0.34
N ALA A 87 -8.15 12.75 -0.24
CA ALA A 87 -8.83 13.98 0.17
C ALA A 87 -9.32 13.90 1.62
N HIS A 88 -9.84 12.74 2.03
CA HIS A 88 -10.30 12.54 3.40
C HIS A 88 -9.13 12.54 4.39
N ILE A 89 -8.01 11.88 4.08
CA ILE A 89 -6.78 11.91 4.89
C ILE A 89 -6.23 13.33 5.00
N LYS A 90 -6.14 14.05 3.87
CA LYS A 90 -5.72 15.45 3.84
C LYS A 90 -6.53 16.31 4.80
N ASN A 91 -7.85 16.13 4.82
CA ASN A 91 -8.76 16.91 5.67
C ASN A 91 -8.62 16.53 7.16
N ILE A 92 -8.47 15.24 7.48
CA ILE A 92 -8.29 14.77 8.87
C ILE A 92 -7.03 15.35 9.50
N HIS A 93 -5.94 15.36 8.75
CA HIS A 93 -4.61 15.73 9.26
C HIS A 93 -4.13 17.11 8.81
N HIS A 94 -4.98 17.88 8.09
CA HIS A 94 -4.66 19.21 7.56
C HIS A 94 -3.38 19.26 6.72
N LEU A 95 -3.14 18.22 5.91
CA LEU A 95 -1.90 18.05 5.14
C LEU A 95 -1.85 18.95 3.89
N LYS A 96 -0.63 19.31 3.48
CA LYS A 96 -0.37 19.93 2.18
C LYS A 96 -0.17 18.87 1.09
N LEU A 97 -1.18 18.02 0.88
CA LEU A 97 -1.13 16.90 -0.05
C LEU A 97 -1.71 17.30 -1.41
N ASP A 98 -1.00 17.00 -2.50
CA ASP A 98 -1.54 17.05 -3.86
C ASP A 98 -2.36 15.78 -4.11
N VAL A 99 -3.66 15.86 -3.79
CA VAL A 99 -4.59 14.74 -3.81
C VAL A 99 -4.71 14.12 -5.21
N ASP A 100 -4.65 14.95 -6.25
CA ASP A 100 -4.81 14.47 -7.63
C ASP A 100 -3.58 13.67 -8.06
N LYS A 101 -2.37 14.15 -7.75
CA LYS A 101 -1.14 13.44 -8.08
C LYS A 101 -1.00 12.13 -7.30
N VAL A 102 -1.22 12.16 -5.98
CA VAL A 102 -1.04 10.95 -5.18
C VAL A 102 -2.04 9.87 -5.58
N ALA A 103 -3.29 10.22 -5.91
CA ALA A 103 -4.29 9.27 -6.38
C ALA A 103 -3.92 8.65 -7.75
N GLN A 104 -3.33 9.44 -8.65
CA GLN A 104 -2.84 8.92 -9.94
C GLN A 104 -1.67 7.96 -9.76
N VAL A 105 -0.70 8.31 -8.90
CA VAL A 105 0.46 7.45 -8.63
C VAL A 105 0.05 6.18 -7.89
N GLU A 106 -0.94 6.24 -6.98
CA GLU A 106 -1.51 5.07 -6.32
C GLU A 106 -2.01 4.04 -7.34
N VAL A 107 -2.84 4.45 -8.27
CA VAL A 107 -3.39 3.54 -9.28
C VAL A 107 -2.33 3.15 -10.33
N HIS A 108 -1.36 4.01 -10.59
CA HIS A 108 -0.26 3.74 -11.51
C HIS A 108 0.60 2.55 -11.05
N TRP A 109 1.04 2.54 -9.78
CA TRP A 109 1.88 1.43 -9.30
C TRP A 109 1.12 0.09 -9.32
N TRP A 110 -0.21 0.07 -9.16
CA TRP A 110 -1.00 -1.17 -9.35
C TRP A 110 -0.87 -1.71 -10.77
N GLY A 111 -0.87 -0.82 -11.78
CA GLY A 111 -0.64 -1.18 -13.17
C GLY A 111 0.76 -1.73 -13.43
N VAL A 112 1.77 -1.09 -12.84
CA VAL A 112 3.16 -1.52 -12.92
C VAL A 112 3.34 -2.89 -12.27
N HIS A 113 2.82 -3.09 -11.05
CA HIS A 113 2.88 -4.39 -10.37
C HIS A 113 2.20 -5.50 -11.19
N ARG A 114 1.00 -5.23 -11.72
CA ARG A 114 0.31 -6.20 -12.59
C ARG A 114 1.12 -6.59 -13.80
N LYS A 115 1.79 -5.63 -14.47
CA LYS A 115 2.66 -5.85 -15.61
C LYS A 115 3.88 -6.69 -15.24
N LEU A 116 4.44 -6.47 -14.06
CA LEU A 116 5.67 -7.11 -13.58
C LEU A 116 5.42 -8.30 -12.65
N PHE A 117 4.18 -8.78 -12.55
CA PHE A 117 3.79 -9.84 -11.62
C PHE A 117 4.74 -11.04 -11.67
N GLY A 118 5.40 -11.33 -10.54
CA GLY A 118 6.38 -12.41 -10.42
C GLY A 118 7.72 -12.18 -11.14
N ASN A 119 7.99 -10.99 -11.64
CA ASN A 119 9.25 -10.66 -12.32
C ASN A 119 10.26 -10.09 -11.30
N PRO A 120 11.45 -10.74 -11.12
CA PRO A 120 12.48 -10.22 -10.21
C PRO A 120 13.14 -8.92 -10.70
N ALA A 121 13.08 -8.60 -12.01
CA ALA A 121 13.51 -7.31 -12.55
C ALA A 121 12.38 -6.28 -12.36
N ASN A 122 12.25 -5.74 -11.15
CA ASN A 122 11.12 -4.91 -10.73
C ASN A 122 11.48 -3.45 -10.41
N ASP A 123 12.57 -2.92 -10.98
CA ASP A 123 13.00 -1.53 -10.77
C ASP A 123 11.90 -0.50 -11.07
N GLU A 124 11.10 -0.73 -12.13
CA GLU A 124 9.95 0.13 -12.46
C GLU A 124 8.91 0.16 -11.33
N LEU A 125 8.71 -0.95 -10.62
CA LEU A 125 7.83 -1.01 -9.45
C LEU A 125 8.42 -0.27 -8.26
N VAL A 126 9.73 -0.43 -8.01
CA VAL A 126 10.46 0.32 -6.97
C VAL A 126 10.31 1.82 -7.22
N ASP A 127 10.48 2.26 -8.46
CA ASP A 127 10.34 3.66 -8.84
C ASP A 127 8.92 4.19 -8.61
N ALA A 128 7.89 3.44 -8.99
CA ALA A 128 6.50 3.84 -8.80
C ALA A 128 6.11 3.91 -7.31
N LEU A 129 6.60 2.97 -6.49
CA LEU A 129 6.40 2.98 -5.03
C LEU A 129 7.16 4.14 -4.35
N ALA A 130 8.37 4.47 -4.82
CA ALA A 130 9.13 5.60 -4.30
C ALA A 130 8.42 6.93 -4.61
N ASP A 131 7.83 7.08 -5.80
CA ASP A 131 7.03 8.24 -6.17
C ASP A 131 5.79 8.38 -5.27
N LEU A 132 5.10 7.27 -4.98
CA LEU A 132 3.97 7.26 -4.05
C LEU A 132 4.37 7.73 -2.66
N TYR A 133 5.43 7.15 -2.09
CA TYR A 133 5.90 7.52 -0.75
C TYR A 133 6.36 8.96 -0.68
N ALA A 134 7.10 9.43 -1.68
CA ALA A 134 7.59 10.81 -1.74
C ALA A 134 6.43 11.81 -1.73
N LEU A 135 5.37 11.56 -2.52
CA LEU A 135 4.19 12.41 -2.58
C LEU A 135 3.33 12.31 -1.31
N ALA A 136 3.08 11.09 -0.80
CA ALA A 136 2.22 10.88 0.36
C ALA A 136 2.78 11.48 1.65
N TYR A 137 4.12 11.48 1.80
CA TYR A 137 4.81 11.96 3.01
C TYR A 137 5.50 13.32 2.87
N ASP A 138 5.46 13.92 1.67
CA ASP A 138 6.15 15.19 1.35
C ASP A 138 7.64 15.13 1.73
N VAL A 139 8.34 14.14 1.16
CA VAL A 139 9.78 13.92 1.34
C VAL A 139 10.49 13.69 0.00
N PRO A 140 11.80 13.95 -0.10
CA PRO A 140 12.57 13.66 -1.31
C PRO A 140 12.48 12.16 -1.66
N ARG A 141 12.28 11.86 -2.95
CA ARG A 141 12.15 10.49 -3.48
C ARG A 141 13.32 9.58 -3.10
N GLU A 142 14.54 10.12 -3.13
CA GLU A 142 15.75 9.37 -2.80
C GLU A 142 15.75 8.81 -1.37
N ARG A 143 15.08 9.49 -0.44
CA ARG A 143 15.01 9.06 0.96
C ARG A 143 14.13 7.83 1.17
N VAL A 144 13.19 7.60 0.28
CA VAL A 144 12.20 6.50 0.39
C VAL A 144 12.50 5.33 -0.54
N LYS A 145 13.57 5.38 -1.33
CA LYS A 145 13.94 4.31 -2.27
C LYS A 145 14.19 2.97 -1.59
N GLU A 146 14.86 2.94 -0.43
CA GLU A 146 15.09 1.71 0.33
C GLU A 146 13.75 1.09 0.77
N ALA A 147 12.85 1.90 1.27
CA ALA A 147 11.51 1.46 1.64
C ALA A 147 10.73 0.89 0.43
N ALA A 148 10.77 1.58 -0.70
CA ALA A 148 10.14 1.14 -1.93
C ALA A 148 10.75 -0.18 -2.45
N TYR A 149 12.07 -0.33 -2.40
CA TYR A 149 12.76 -1.56 -2.78
C TYR A 149 12.28 -2.75 -1.95
N HIS A 150 12.30 -2.65 -0.63
CA HIS A 150 11.87 -3.74 0.23
C HIS A 150 10.38 -4.08 0.06
N ARG A 151 9.51 -3.08 -0.20
CA ARG A 151 8.10 -3.35 -0.50
C ARG A 151 7.94 -4.12 -1.82
N ALA A 152 8.68 -3.74 -2.86
CA ALA A 152 8.67 -4.45 -4.13
C ALA A 152 9.19 -5.90 -3.98
N GLN A 153 10.18 -6.15 -3.10
CA GLN A 153 10.65 -7.51 -2.80
C GLN A 153 9.58 -8.32 -2.03
N GLY A 154 8.88 -7.71 -1.06
CA GLY A 154 7.75 -8.36 -0.38
C GLY A 154 6.67 -8.77 -1.37
N MET A 155 6.27 -7.88 -2.29
CA MET A 155 5.30 -8.19 -3.34
C MET A 155 5.77 -9.33 -4.26
N LEU A 156 7.07 -9.41 -4.56
CA LEU A 156 7.61 -10.51 -5.37
C LEU A 156 7.45 -11.86 -4.68
N TYR A 157 7.65 -11.94 -3.35
CA TYR A 157 7.42 -13.18 -2.60
C TYR A 157 5.95 -13.58 -2.57
N SER A 158 5.03 -12.61 -2.43
CA SER A 158 3.60 -12.91 -2.54
C SER A 158 3.18 -13.36 -3.94
N ASP A 159 3.76 -12.79 -4.99
CA ASP A 159 3.52 -13.24 -6.36
C ASP A 159 4.02 -14.69 -6.58
N TYR A 160 5.18 -15.03 -6.05
CA TYR A 160 5.67 -16.41 -6.08
C TYR A 160 4.77 -17.36 -5.33
N TRP A 161 4.26 -16.96 -4.15
CA TRP A 161 3.28 -17.74 -3.40
C TRP A 161 2.00 -17.99 -4.21
N VAL A 162 1.49 -16.98 -4.90
CA VAL A 162 0.32 -17.12 -5.79
C VAL A 162 0.61 -18.10 -6.91
N ASN A 163 1.76 -17.99 -7.58
CA ASN A 163 2.18 -18.86 -8.68
C ASN A 163 2.42 -20.32 -8.23
N GLN A 164 2.79 -20.55 -6.96
CA GLN A 164 2.99 -21.87 -6.37
C GLN A 164 1.72 -22.49 -5.77
N GLY A 165 0.54 -21.93 -6.06
CA GLY A 165 -0.76 -22.52 -5.69
C GLY A 165 -1.30 -22.10 -4.33
N LYS A 166 -0.78 -21.03 -3.73
CA LYS A 166 -1.34 -20.37 -2.52
C LYS A 166 -1.44 -21.28 -1.30
N THR A 167 -0.43 -22.11 -1.08
CA THR A 167 -0.38 -23.07 0.05
C THR A 167 -0.39 -22.32 1.38
N PRO A 168 -1.25 -22.66 2.35
CA PRO A 168 -1.18 -22.14 3.71
C PRO A 168 0.19 -22.42 4.33
N HIS A 169 0.70 -21.51 5.15
CA HIS A 169 2.00 -21.64 5.84
C HIS A 169 3.23 -21.77 4.92
N SER A 170 3.15 -21.26 3.69
CA SER A 170 4.30 -21.19 2.81
C SER A 170 5.43 -20.34 3.42
N PRO A 171 6.72 -20.76 3.33
CA PRO A 171 7.83 -19.92 3.78
C PRO A 171 7.92 -18.59 3.01
N LEU A 172 7.34 -18.48 1.81
CA LEU A 172 7.27 -17.24 1.04
C LEU A 172 6.48 -16.15 1.75
N LEU A 173 5.44 -16.51 2.52
CA LEU A 173 4.66 -15.54 3.29
C LEU A 173 5.46 -14.95 4.46
N ALA A 174 6.32 -15.73 5.09
CA ALA A 174 7.24 -15.23 6.11
C ALA A 174 8.30 -14.29 5.51
N GLN A 175 8.79 -14.60 4.30
CA GLN A 175 9.73 -13.75 3.56
C GLN A 175 9.06 -12.45 3.11
N GLU A 176 7.79 -12.50 2.64
CA GLU A 176 6.99 -11.32 2.34
C GLU A 176 6.88 -10.41 3.57
N GLU A 177 6.42 -10.94 4.72
CA GLU A 177 6.25 -10.14 5.94
C GLU A 177 7.57 -9.56 6.43
N GLU A 178 8.68 -10.30 6.33
CA GLU A 178 10.02 -9.80 6.68
C GLU A 178 10.43 -8.62 5.80
N GLU A 179 10.28 -8.72 4.48
CA GLU A 179 10.60 -7.61 3.56
C GLU A 179 9.68 -6.41 3.76
N LEU A 180 8.38 -6.62 4.02
CA LEU A 180 7.46 -5.55 4.38
C LEU A 180 7.84 -4.89 5.71
N CYS A 181 8.30 -5.63 6.71
CA CYS A 181 8.82 -5.06 7.95
C CYS A 181 10.04 -4.16 7.69
N LYS A 182 10.99 -4.60 6.85
CA LYS A 182 12.14 -3.78 6.43
C LYS A 182 11.69 -2.52 5.70
N SER A 183 10.74 -2.65 4.77
CA SER A 183 10.16 -1.53 4.03
C SER A 183 9.60 -0.47 4.96
N TYR A 184 8.68 -0.85 5.85
CA TYR A 184 8.04 0.11 6.75
C TYR A 184 8.98 0.66 7.82
N ALA A 185 10.02 -0.10 8.23
CA ALA A 185 11.07 0.42 9.11
C ALA A 185 11.91 1.49 8.41
N ALA A 186 12.35 1.25 7.18
CA ALA A 186 13.07 2.22 6.37
C ALA A 186 12.21 3.47 6.07
N LEU A 187 10.91 3.27 5.74
CA LEU A 187 9.97 4.37 5.53
C LEU A 187 9.84 5.24 6.78
N ARG A 188 9.64 4.63 7.96
CA ARG A 188 9.53 5.37 9.21
C ARG A 188 10.77 6.23 9.49
N VAL A 189 11.98 5.69 9.26
CA VAL A 189 13.23 6.46 9.38
C VAL A 189 13.26 7.61 8.38
N ALA A 190 12.91 7.34 7.11
CA ALA A 190 12.93 8.35 6.05
C ALA A 190 11.98 9.52 6.29
N VAL A 191 10.81 9.28 6.90
CA VAL A 191 9.79 10.31 7.10
C VAL A 191 9.89 11.02 8.45
N SER A 192 10.66 10.49 9.42
CA SER A 192 10.82 11.06 10.77
C SER A 192 11.89 12.15 10.84
N GLN A 193 12.70 12.32 9.81
CA GLN A 193 13.75 13.35 9.70
C GLN A 193 13.14 14.58 8.98
#